data_b3838a8e3c58bd840acbbe416a85b630
#
_entry.id   b3838a8e3c58bd840acbbe416a85b630
#
_cell.length_a   1.000
_cell.length_b   1.000
_cell.length_c   1.000
_cell.angle_alpha   90.00
_cell.angle_beta   90.00
_cell.angle_gamma   90.00
#
_symmetry.space_group_name_H-M   'P 1'
#
loop_
_entity.id
_entity.type
_entity.pdbx_description
1 polymer ?
#
loop_
_entity_poly.entity_id
_entity_poly.type
_entity_poly.pdbx_seq_one_letter_code
_entity_poly.pdbx_strand_id
1 'polypeptide(L)'
;RGVQNAQARAKAKAELVTISLAIEQFKSRYGDYPWHSADETDTNKALLYALTGRLVIGDPSPEDETVEIKASILTDQSQIDANPKFLDDTKFSTFSINGETTNLLDPWGNPYIYWYKWDNASNAWDFYGYHLYSTGPNGNTANDAIKTKINSSSGILVDDFRDVANAEGIIFAGE
;
A
#
# COMPACT_ATOMS: atom_id res chain seq x y z
N ARG A 1 27.29 9.09 9.57
CA ARG A 1 26.32 8.84 8.47
C ARG A 1 25.98 7.35 8.29
N GLY A 2 26.93 6.40 8.39
CA GLY A 2 26.68 4.98 8.20
C GLY A 2 25.76 4.33 9.23
N VAL A 3 25.92 4.66 10.51
CA VAL A 3 25.11 4.10 11.62
C VAL A 3 23.66 4.58 11.53
N GLN A 4 23.43 5.86 11.23
CA GLN A 4 22.07 6.41 11.08
C GLN A 4 21.33 5.77 9.91
N ASN A 5 22.01 5.51 8.80
CA ASN A 5 21.40 4.82 7.66
C ASN A 5 21.09 3.35 7.98
N ALA A 6 21.94 2.65 8.72
CA ALA A 6 21.66 1.29 9.17
C ALA A 6 20.46 1.22 10.11
N GLN A 7 20.32 2.17 11.05
CA GLN A 7 19.15 2.27 11.93
C GLN A 7 17.86 2.55 11.15
N ALA A 8 17.92 3.50 10.19
CA ALA A 8 16.78 3.82 9.33
C ALA A 8 16.34 2.59 8.50
N ARG A 9 17.28 1.84 7.94
CA ARG A 9 16.97 0.59 7.22
C ARG A 9 16.32 -0.46 8.11
N ALA A 10 16.85 -0.66 9.32
CA ALA A 10 16.27 -1.61 10.27
C ALA A 10 14.84 -1.19 10.67
N LYS A 11 14.62 0.09 10.90
CA LYS A 11 13.29 0.64 11.19
C LYS A 11 12.34 0.44 10.01
N ALA A 12 12.77 0.77 8.78
CA ALA A 12 11.95 0.56 7.59
C ALA A 12 11.53 -0.91 7.41
N LYS A 13 12.45 -1.85 7.61
CA LYS A 13 12.13 -3.29 7.56
C LYS A 13 11.08 -3.68 8.60
N ALA A 14 11.20 -3.21 9.83
CA ALA A 14 10.23 -3.49 10.89
C ALA A 14 8.84 -2.88 10.58
N GLU A 15 8.80 -1.66 10.06
CA GLU A 15 7.57 -0.99 9.64
C GLU A 15 6.91 -1.70 8.47
N LEU A 16 7.68 -2.14 7.45
CA LEU A 16 7.16 -2.93 6.32
C LEU A 16 6.53 -4.24 6.78
N VAL A 17 7.14 -4.94 7.74
CA VAL A 17 6.55 -6.16 8.34
C VAL A 17 5.22 -5.83 9.01
N THR A 18 5.15 -4.75 9.78
CA THR A 18 3.92 -4.32 10.47
C THR A 18 2.82 -3.97 9.47
N ILE A 19 3.14 -3.23 8.41
CA ILE A 19 2.18 -2.87 7.34
C ILE A 19 1.70 -4.15 6.63
N SER A 20 2.60 -5.07 6.28
CA SER A 20 2.25 -6.34 5.63
C SER A 20 1.29 -7.18 6.46
N LEU A 21 1.53 -7.30 7.77
CA LEU A 21 0.62 -8.01 8.67
C LEU A 21 -0.77 -7.37 8.70
N ALA A 22 -0.84 -6.04 8.70
CA ALA A 22 -2.11 -5.33 8.66
C ALA A 22 -2.85 -5.53 7.33
N ILE A 23 -2.12 -5.58 6.21
CA ILE A 23 -2.67 -5.89 4.88
C ILE A 23 -3.27 -7.30 4.85
N GLU A 24 -2.57 -8.29 5.39
CA GLU A 24 -3.07 -9.67 5.46
C GLU A 24 -4.30 -9.80 6.37
N GLN A 25 -4.36 -9.05 7.48
CA GLN A 25 -5.55 -8.99 8.33
C GLN A 25 -6.74 -8.35 7.61
N PHE A 26 -6.51 -7.28 6.84
CA PHE A 26 -7.53 -6.67 6.00
C PHE A 26 -8.06 -7.66 4.98
N LYS A 27 -7.18 -8.36 4.24
CA LYS A 27 -7.56 -9.39 3.29
C LYS A 27 -8.36 -10.51 3.94
N SER A 28 -7.95 -10.96 5.12
CA SER A 28 -8.68 -12.00 5.86
C SER A 28 -10.10 -11.57 6.24
N ARG A 29 -10.31 -10.28 6.48
CA ARG A 29 -11.62 -9.71 6.83
C ARG A 29 -12.52 -9.51 5.62
N TYR A 30 -11.96 -8.98 4.52
CA TYR A 30 -12.73 -8.50 3.37
C TYR A 30 -12.60 -9.37 2.11
N GLY A 31 -11.74 -10.39 2.13
CA GLY A 31 -11.56 -11.33 1.02
C GLY A 31 -10.59 -10.86 -0.07
N ASP A 32 -10.17 -9.60 -0.07
CA ASP A 32 -9.21 -9.04 -1.03
C ASP A 32 -8.26 -8.04 -0.37
N TYR A 33 -7.17 -7.73 -1.05
CA TYR A 33 -6.20 -6.71 -0.62
C TYR A 33 -6.78 -5.29 -0.76
N PRO A 34 -6.25 -4.31 0.00
CA PRO A 34 -6.68 -2.93 -0.13
C PRO A 34 -6.61 -2.40 -1.56
N TRP A 35 -7.71 -1.91 -2.10
CA TRP A 35 -7.76 -1.23 -3.39
C TRP A 35 -8.96 -0.28 -3.44
N HIS A 36 -8.93 0.67 -4.36
CA HIS A 36 -10.05 1.58 -4.59
C HIS A 36 -10.21 1.84 -6.09
N SER A 37 -11.42 1.68 -6.60
CA SER A 37 -11.72 1.75 -8.03
C SER A 37 -11.90 3.16 -8.60
N ALA A 38 -12.08 4.17 -7.74
CA ALA A 38 -12.49 5.50 -8.19
C ALA A 38 -11.32 6.47 -8.41
N ASP A 39 -10.15 6.19 -7.91
CA ASP A 39 -9.01 7.09 -7.99
C ASP A 39 -7.71 6.29 -8.15
N GLU A 40 -7.35 6.08 -9.41
CA GLU A 40 -6.23 5.26 -9.84
C GLU A 40 -4.87 5.80 -9.40
N THR A 41 -4.83 7.05 -8.95
CA THR A 41 -3.59 7.77 -8.76
C THR A 41 -2.98 7.61 -7.38
N ASP A 42 -3.72 7.07 -6.39
CA ASP A 42 -3.18 6.99 -5.04
C ASP A 42 -3.49 5.66 -4.32
N THR A 43 -2.83 4.59 -4.76
CA THR A 43 -2.88 3.28 -4.09
C THR A 43 -2.36 3.34 -2.66
N ASN A 44 -1.45 4.28 -2.34
CA ASN A 44 -0.92 4.47 -0.99
C ASN A 44 -1.98 5.07 -0.06
N LYS A 45 -2.80 5.98 -0.56
CA LYS A 45 -3.94 6.54 0.17
C LYS A 45 -4.99 5.46 0.43
N ALA A 46 -5.30 4.65 -0.57
CA ALA A 46 -6.21 3.51 -0.42
C ALA A 46 -5.69 2.52 0.64
N LEU A 47 -4.39 2.23 0.64
CA LEU A 47 -3.75 1.42 1.67
C LEU A 47 -3.98 2.01 3.07
N LEU A 48 -3.64 3.28 3.28
CA LEU A 48 -3.80 3.91 4.59
C LEU A 48 -5.25 3.88 5.06
N TYR A 49 -6.20 4.21 4.17
CA TYR A 49 -7.62 4.22 4.49
C TYR A 49 -8.14 2.83 4.86
N ALA A 50 -7.71 1.81 4.12
CA ALA A 50 -8.05 0.42 4.43
C ALA A 50 -7.55 0.02 5.82
N LEU A 51 -6.29 0.32 6.14
CA LEU A 51 -5.67 -0.09 7.39
C LEU A 51 -6.15 0.71 8.61
N THR A 52 -6.68 1.91 8.41
CA THR A 52 -7.20 2.79 9.47
C THR A 52 -8.72 2.80 9.59
N GLY A 53 -9.41 1.88 8.91
CA GLY A 53 -10.86 1.71 9.02
C GLY A 53 -11.69 2.67 8.17
N ARG A 54 -11.08 3.41 7.23
CA ARG A 54 -11.78 4.36 6.36
C ARG A 54 -12.19 3.77 5.01
N LEU A 55 -11.64 2.63 4.63
CA LEU A 55 -11.99 1.94 3.39
C LEU A 55 -12.55 0.57 3.73
N VAL A 56 -13.66 0.23 3.11
CA VAL A 56 -14.29 -1.09 3.21
C VAL A 56 -14.47 -1.65 1.80
N ILE A 57 -14.32 -2.96 1.67
CA ILE A 57 -14.76 -3.67 0.48
C ILE A 57 -16.18 -4.15 0.78
N GLY A 58 -17.15 -3.57 0.07
CA GLY A 58 -18.55 -3.91 0.24
C GLY A 58 -18.82 -5.35 -0.14
N ASP A 59 -19.64 -6.02 0.67
CA ASP A 59 -20.22 -7.31 0.30
C ASP A 59 -21.21 -7.05 -0.85
N PRO A 60 -21.05 -7.72 -2.01
CA PRO A 60 -22.10 -7.65 -3.02
C PRO A 60 -23.39 -8.15 -2.38
N SER A 61 -24.48 -7.44 -2.58
CA SER A 61 -25.80 -7.88 -2.09
C SER A 61 -25.99 -9.36 -2.45
N PRO A 62 -26.31 -10.25 -1.51
CA PRO A 62 -26.37 -11.68 -1.76
C PRO A 62 -27.44 -12.09 -2.78
N GLU A 63 -28.20 -11.14 -3.31
CA GLU A 63 -29.26 -11.34 -4.29
C GLU A 63 -28.82 -11.05 -5.75
N ASP A 64 -27.60 -10.50 -5.97
CA ASP A 64 -27.12 -10.17 -7.32
C ASP A 64 -25.68 -10.65 -7.54
N GLU A 65 -25.55 -11.83 -8.16
CA GLU A 65 -24.26 -12.44 -8.52
C GLU A 65 -23.46 -11.64 -9.57
N THR A 66 -24.02 -10.54 -10.08
CA THR A 66 -23.39 -9.70 -11.12
C THR A 66 -22.75 -8.42 -10.57
N VAL A 67 -22.84 -8.17 -9.28
CA VAL A 67 -22.31 -6.94 -8.68
C VAL A 67 -20.82 -7.06 -8.45
N GLU A 68 -20.04 -6.23 -9.14
CA GLU A 68 -18.62 -6.04 -8.85
C GLU A 68 -18.41 -5.65 -7.39
N ILE A 69 -17.48 -6.32 -6.70
CA ILE A 69 -17.06 -5.95 -5.36
C ILE A 69 -16.55 -4.51 -5.41
N LYS A 70 -17.25 -3.59 -4.77
CA LYS A 70 -16.88 -2.18 -4.74
C LYS A 70 -16.18 -1.83 -3.45
N ALA A 71 -15.01 -1.24 -3.57
CA ALA A 71 -14.37 -0.56 -2.47
C ALA A 71 -15.06 0.79 -2.23
N SER A 72 -15.33 1.14 -0.99
CA SER A 72 -16.00 2.38 -0.60
C SER A 72 -15.21 3.10 0.47
N ILE A 73 -15.00 4.41 0.28
CA ILE A 73 -14.40 5.27 1.31
C ILE A 73 -15.50 5.76 2.24
N LEU A 74 -15.35 5.51 3.53
CA LEU A 74 -16.24 6.00 4.57
C LEU A 74 -15.95 7.47 4.85
N THR A 75 -17.00 8.29 4.90
CA THR A 75 -16.92 9.72 5.24
C THR A 75 -17.55 10.05 6.58
N ASP A 76 -18.41 9.18 7.09
CA ASP A 76 -19.05 9.32 8.38
C ASP A 76 -18.11 8.84 9.49
N GLN A 77 -17.80 9.73 10.46
CA GLN A 77 -16.88 9.43 11.55
C GLN A 77 -17.38 8.29 12.43
N SER A 78 -18.68 8.18 12.64
CA SER A 78 -19.25 7.09 13.45
C SER A 78 -19.07 5.72 12.81
N GLN A 79 -19.16 5.67 11.47
CA GLN A 79 -18.87 4.44 10.72
C GLN A 79 -17.38 4.09 10.75
N ILE A 80 -16.50 5.11 10.61
CA ILE A 80 -15.05 4.93 10.70
C ILE A 80 -14.66 4.42 12.09
N ASP A 81 -15.24 4.97 13.15
CA ASP A 81 -14.94 4.58 14.53
C ASP A 81 -15.44 3.16 14.86
N ALA A 82 -16.54 2.74 14.25
CA ALA A 82 -17.10 1.40 14.40
C ALA A 82 -16.39 0.33 13.53
N ASN A 83 -15.62 0.76 12.53
CA ASN A 83 -14.96 -0.16 11.61
C ASN A 83 -13.65 -0.69 12.19
N PRO A 84 -13.27 -1.95 11.91
CA PRO A 84 -11.98 -2.49 12.34
C PRO A 84 -10.80 -1.66 11.83
N LYS A 85 -9.85 -1.40 12.71
CA LYS A 85 -8.56 -0.79 12.40
C LYS A 85 -7.49 -1.88 12.48
N PHE A 86 -6.70 -2.00 11.44
CA PHE A 86 -5.65 -3.03 11.32
C PHE A 86 -4.27 -2.46 11.63
N LEU A 87 -4.13 -1.14 11.62
CA LEU A 87 -2.88 -0.43 11.88
C LEU A 87 -3.11 0.76 12.81
N ASP A 88 -2.21 0.93 13.76
CA ASP A 88 -2.10 2.14 14.57
C ASP A 88 -1.14 3.11 13.85
N ASP A 89 -1.70 4.02 13.06
CA ASP A 89 -0.95 4.99 12.27
C ASP A 89 -0.19 6.02 13.11
N THR A 90 -0.55 6.18 14.40
CA THR A 90 0.16 7.08 15.32
C THR A 90 1.61 6.64 15.61
N LYS A 91 1.95 5.38 15.32
CA LYS A 91 3.29 4.81 15.46
C LYS A 91 4.20 5.06 14.25
N PHE A 92 3.64 5.65 13.19
CA PHE A 92 4.36 5.96 11.96
C PHE A 92 4.53 7.46 11.77
N SER A 93 5.54 7.84 11.02
CA SER A 93 5.56 9.16 10.41
C SER A 93 4.51 9.19 9.30
N THR A 94 3.78 10.30 9.19
CA THR A 94 2.68 10.43 8.23
C THR A 94 2.78 11.74 7.47
N PHE A 95 2.20 11.75 6.28
CA PHE A 95 2.03 12.95 5.48
C PHE A 95 0.53 13.29 5.41
N SER A 96 0.22 14.59 5.54
CA SER A 96 -1.17 15.07 5.52
C SER A 96 -1.34 16.18 4.50
N ILE A 97 -2.46 16.17 3.79
CA ILE A 97 -2.88 17.23 2.87
C ILE A 97 -4.19 17.81 3.42
N ASN A 98 -4.25 19.14 3.57
CA ASN A 98 -5.44 19.83 4.08
C ASN A 98 -5.99 19.26 5.41
N GLY A 99 -5.11 18.80 6.30
CA GLY A 99 -5.49 18.21 7.58
C GLY A 99 -5.90 16.73 7.51
N GLU A 100 -5.89 16.13 6.35
CA GLU A 100 -6.18 14.71 6.15
C GLU A 100 -4.89 13.93 5.96
N THR A 101 -4.65 12.90 6.79
CA THR A 101 -3.51 12.01 6.63
C THR A 101 -3.70 11.13 5.41
N THR A 102 -2.74 11.14 4.50
CA THR A 102 -2.83 10.46 3.20
C THR A 102 -1.81 9.35 3.01
N ASN A 103 -0.64 9.44 3.64
CA ASN A 103 0.45 8.49 3.45
C ASN A 103 1.17 8.14 4.74
N LEU A 104 1.61 6.89 4.85
CA LEU A 104 2.65 6.47 5.79
C LEU A 104 4.02 6.80 5.20
N LEU A 105 4.92 7.34 6.02
CA LEU A 105 6.26 7.72 5.60
C LEU A 105 7.29 6.76 6.18
N ASP A 106 8.28 6.45 5.36
CA ASP A 106 9.47 5.72 5.78
C ASP A 106 10.42 6.59 6.63
N PRO A 107 11.48 6.03 7.21
CA PRO A 107 12.41 6.78 8.06
C PRO A 107 13.20 7.91 7.35
N TRP A 108 13.18 7.95 6.04
CA TRP A 108 13.76 9.05 5.24
C TRP A 108 12.75 10.12 4.85
N GLY A 109 11.47 9.94 5.23
CA GLY A 109 10.38 10.87 4.96
C GLY A 109 9.72 10.68 3.59
N ASN A 110 9.98 9.56 2.92
CA ASN A 110 9.33 9.20 1.66
C ASN A 110 8.10 8.32 1.93
N PRO A 111 7.04 8.40 1.11
CA PRO A 111 5.91 7.50 1.24
C PRO A 111 6.33 6.03 1.09
N TYR A 112 5.77 5.14 1.92
CA TYR A 112 5.74 3.72 1.61
C TYR A 112 4.91 3.52 0.35
N ILE A 113 5.42 2.75 -0.59
CA ILE A 113 4.79 2.52 -1.89
C ILE A 113 4.07 1.18 -1.87
N TYR A 114 2.82 1.22 -2.30
CA TYR A 114 1.95 0.05 -2.39
C TYR A 114 1.34 -0.04 -3.78
N TRP A 115 1.44 -1.22 -4.42
CA TRP A 115 0.87 -1.51 -5.72
C TRP A 115 0.01 -2.76 -5.66
N TYR A 116 -1.26 -2.60 -5.97
CA TYR A 116 -2.20 -3.68 -6.17
C TYR A 116 -3.35 -3.21 -7.07
N LYS A 117 -3.63 -3.94 -8.14
CA LYS A 117 -4.69 -3.62 -9.12
C LYS A 117 -4.67 -2.14 -9.54
N TRP A 118 -3.49 -1.67 -9.85
CA TRP A 118 -3.21 -0.26 -10.11
C TRP A 118 -3.89 0.29 -11.36
N ASP A 119 -4.04 -0.54 -12.43
CA ASP A 119 -4.66 -0.14 -13.69
C ASP A 119 -6.06 -0.72 -13.77
N ASN A 120 -7.08 0.13 -13.66
CA ASN A 120 -8.50 -0.25 -13.73
C ASN A 120 -8.95 -0.82 -15.08
N ALA A 121 -8.11 -0.76 -16.10
CA ALA A 121 -8.46 -1.23 -17.44
C ALA A 121 -8.58 -2.76 -17.54
N SER A 122 -8.06 -3.50 -16.58
CA SER A 122 -8.25 -4.93 -16.52
C SER A 122 -8.35 -5.41 -15.08
N ASN A 123 -9.44 -6.10 -14.75
CA ASN A 123 -9.54 -6.91 -13.53
C ASN A 123 -8.53 -8.07 -13.49
N ALA A 124 -7.61 -8.13 -14.45
CA ALA A 124 -6.63 -9.18 -14.64
C ALA A 124 -5.27 -8.80 -14.06
N TRP A 125 -5.20 -8.73 -12.74
CA TRP A 125 -3.95 -8.71 -12.03
C TRP A 125 -3.47 -10.15 -11.86
N ASP A 126 -2.49 -10.58 -12.67
CA ASP A 126 -2.00 -11.97 -12.69
C ASP A 126 -1.11 -12.33 -11.51
N PHE A 127 -0.56 -11.33 -10.85
CA PHE A 127 0.24 -11.52 -9.64
C PHE A 127 -0.67 -11.69 -8.42
N TYR A 128 -0.59 -12.85 -7.78
CA TYR A 128 -1.37 -13.17 -6.56
C TYR A 128 -0.74 -12.53 -5.32
N GLY A 129 -0.79 -11.22 -5.24
CA GLY A 129 -0.20 -10.48 -4.13
C GLY A 129 -0.14 -8.98 -4.42
N TYR A 130 0.62 -8.29 -3.63
CA TYR A 130 0.87 -6.85 -3.76
C TYR A 130 2.37 -6.57 -3.71
N HIS A 131 2.78 -5.41 -4.18
CA HIS A 131 4.12 -4.90 -3.98
C HIS A 131 4.09 -3.80 -2.92
N LEU A 132 4.91 -3.97 -1.88
CA LEU A 132 5.06 -2.99 -0.80
C LEU A 132 6.55 -2.76 -0.56
N TYR A 133 6.99 -1.50 -0.60
CA TYR A 133 8.39 -1.16 -0.40
C TYR A 133 8.61 0.27 0.11
N SER A 134 9.77 0.50 0.71
CA SER A 134 10.34 1.81 0.99
C SER A 134 11.31 2.18 -0.14
N THR A 135 11.26 3.40 -0.60
CA THR A 135 12.20 3.92 -1.59
C THR A 135 13.58 4.26 -1.02
N GLY A 136 13.73 4.12 0.30
CA GLY A 136 14.99 4.42 0.96
C GLY A 136 15.42 5.88 0.82
N PRO A 137 16.72 6.15 0.91
CA PRO A 137 17.23 7.53 0.85
C PRO A 137 17.09 8.21 -0.53
N ASN A 138 16.84 7.44 -1.60
CA ASN A 138 16.77 7.96 -2.96
C ASN A 138 15.35 8.44 -3.36
N GLY A 139 14.34 8.10 -2.57
CA GLY A 139 12.99 8.67 -2.71
C GLY A 139 12.37 8.46 -4.11
N ASN A 140 11.87 9.54 -4.71
CA ASN A 140 11.14 9.48 -5.98
C ASN A 140 11.95 8.88 -7.12
N THR A 141 13.26 9.12 -7.19
CA THR A 141 14.13 8.54 -8.24
C THR A 141 14.11 7.02 -8.17
N ALA A 142 14.19 6.46 -6.97
CA ALA A 142 14.10 5.02 -6.76
C ALA A 142 12.70 4.49 -7.13
N ASN A 143 11.65 5.21 -6.75
CA ASN A 143 10.28 4.82 -7.11
C ASN A 143 10.08 4.78 -8.63
N ASP A 144 10.51 5.81 -9.35
CA ASP A 144 10.38 5.87 -10.81
C ASP A 144 11.15 4.73 -11.48
N ALA A 145 12.33 4.38 -10.98
CA ALA A 145 13.12 3.26 -11.50
C ALA A 145 12.39 1.92 -11.32
N ILE A 146 11.81 1.65 -10.15
CA ILE A 146 11.07 0.41 -9.89
C ILE A 146 9.72 0.37 -10.60
N LYS A 147 9.02 1.49 -10.69
CA LYS A 147 7.73 1.57 -11.37
C LYS A 147 7.79 1.04 -12.80
N THR A 148 8.91 1.29 -13.51
CA THR A 148 9.12 0.76 -14.86
C THR A 148 9.34 -0.77 -14.89
N LYS A 149 9.61 -1.39 -13.75
CA LYS A 149 9.86 -2.82 -13.61
C LYS A 149 8.62 -3.61 -13.18
N ILE A 150 7.50 -2.93 -12.92
CA ILE A 150 6.21 -3.56 -12.63
C ILE A 150 5.33 -3.42 -13.87
N ASN A 151 4.87 -4.55 -14.40
CA ASN A 151 3.87 -4.51 -15.46
C ASN A 151 2.53 -4.06 -14.85
N SER A 152 2.02 -2.92 -15.27
CA SER A 152 0.81 -2.32 -14.70
C SER A 152 -0.44 -3.20 -14.84
N SER A 153 -0.55 -3.93 -15.94
CA SER A 153 -1.71 -4.77 -16.23
C SER A 153 -1.69 -6.11 -15.51
N SER A 154 -0.51 -6.74 -15.37
CA SER A 154 -0.37 -8.07 -14.76
C SER A 154 0.16 -8.05 -13.33
N GLY A 155 0.78 -6.96 -12.90
CA GLY A 155 1.46 -6.85 -11.61
C GLY A 155 2.78 -7.62 -11.52
N ILE A 156 3.23 -8.22 -12.61
CA ILE A 156 4.45 -9.05 -12.63
C ILE A 156 5.69 -8.15 -12.68
N LEU A 157 6.67 -8.45 -11.82
CA LEU A 157 7.99 -7.83 -11.87
C LEU A 157 8.83 -8.43 -13.01
N VAL A 158 9.54 -7.57 -13.74
CA VAL A 158 10.48 -8.04 -14.76
C VAL A 158 11.78 -8.55 -14.13
N ASP A 159 12.54 -9.36 -14.87
CA ASP A 159 13.65 -10.18 -14.35
C ASP A 159 14.76 -9.39 -13.64
N ASP A 160 15.05 -8.16 -14.08
CA ASP A 160 16.14 -7.33 -13.55
C ASP A 160 15.72 -6.39 -12.40
N PHE A 161 14.50 -6.53 -11.86
CA PHE A 161 14.01 -5.62 -10.82
C PHE A 161 14.88 -5.60 -9.55
N ARG A 162 15.49 -6.74 -9.19
CA ARG A 162 16.37 -6.85 -8.00
C ARG A 162 17.64 -6.03 -8.14
N ASP A 163 18.21 -5.99 -9.33
CA ASP A 163 19.42 -5.21 -9.59
C ASP A 163 19.14 -3.71 -9.46
N VAL A 164 18.01 -3.26 -9.99
CA VAL A 164 17.53 -1.88 -9.84
C VAL A 164 17.22 -1.57 -8.38
N ALA A 165 16.51 -2.43 -7.69
CA ALA A 165 16.17 -2.24 -6.27
C ALA A 165 17.42 -2.12 -5.40
N ASN A 166 18.43 -2.97 -5.61
CA ASN A 166 19.70 -2.93 -4.87
C ASN A 166 20.50 -1.65 -5.17
N ALA A 167 20.60 -1.25 -6.44
CA ALA A 167 21.30 -0.05 -6.86
C ALA A 167 20.66 1.23 -6.25
N GLU A 168 19.33 1.28 -6.19
CA GLU A 168 18.57 2.40 -5.65
C GLU A 168 18.40 2.36 -4.13
N GLY A 169 18.77 1.27 -3.46
CA GLY A 169 18.64 1.12 -2.01
C GLY A 169 17.21 0.88 -1.52
N ILE A 170 16.36 0.36 -2.40
CA ILE A 170 14.96 0.02 -2.11
C ILE A 170 14.88 -1.16 -1.15
N ILE A 171 13.90 -1.16 -0.27
CA ILE A 171 13.64 -2.22 0.70
C ILE A 171 12.23 -2.74 0.47
N PHE A 172 12.10 -3.97 -0.01
CA PHE A 172 10.81 -4.65 -0.15
C PHE A 172 10.34 -5.27 1.16
N ALA A 173 9.02 -5.37 1.32
CA ALA A 173 8.44 -6.16 2.38
C ALA A 173 8.83 -7.64 2.20
N GLY A 174 9.24 -8.29 3.30
CA GLY A 174 9.68 -9.69 3.27
C GLY A 174 11.17 -9.92 3.04
N GLU A 175 11.98 -8.85 2.95
CA GLU A 175 13.45 -8.92 2.84
C GLU A 175 14.17 -8.82 4.18
#